data_f528ee02932c6a5b2873f3d57f1bc17c
#
_entry.id   f528ee02932c6a5b2873f3d57f1bc17c
#
_cell.length_a   1.000
_cell.length_b   1.000
_cell.length_c   1.000
_cell.angle_alpha   90.00
_cell.angle_beta   90.00
_cell.angle_gamma   90.00
#
_symmetry.space_group_name_H-M   'P 1'
#
loop_
_entity.id
_entity.type
_entity.pdbx_description
1 polymer ?
#
loop_
_entity_poly.entity_id
_entity_poly.type
_entity_poly.pdbx_seq_one_letter_code
_entity_poly.pdbx_strand_id
1 'polypeptide(L)'
;MQSHIRAFVLDKDRKPLMPCHAAKARKLLKKGKAAVFRRFPFTIILKERTREASAIQDVLVKVDPGSKSTGLAVVRKDEKNVHHALAFICLNHRGSKIRDALTSRRQLRRGRRSRNLRYRAPRFLNRKKPKGWLAPSLQHRVDAVMSWMNRLTRLVPVAGFVQELVKFDTQLMQNAAISGVEY
;
A
#
# COMPACT_ATOMS: atom_id res chain seq x y z
N MET A 1 0.71 -23.97 7.13
CA MET A 1 1.73 -23.01 6.67
C MET A 1 2.23 -22.21 7.86
N GLN A 2 3.44 -22.45 8.32
CA GLN A 2 4.01 -21.61 9.39
C GLN A 2 4.34 -20.24 8.79
N SER A 3 3.65 -19.21 9.23
CA SER A 3 3.97 -17.82 8.88
C SER A 3 5.29 -17.46 9.56
N HIS A 4 6.39 -17.54 8.82
CA HIS A 4 7.68 -17.07 9.31
C HIS A 4 7.66 -15.55 9.42
N ILE A 5 7.26 -15.04 10.59
CA ILE A 5 7.25 -13.61 10.88
C ILE A 5 8.71 -13.14 10.85
N ARG A 6 9.02 -12.25 9.90
CA ARG A 6 10.33 -11.60 9.81
C ARG A 6 10.27 -10.20 10.42
N ALA A 7 11.37 -9.78 11.04
CA ALA A 7 11.59 -8.43 11.50
C ALA A 7 12.40 -7.66 10.46
N PHE A 8 12.01 -6.42 10.17
CA PHE A 8 12.83 -5.51 9.38
C PHE A 8 14.03 -5.05 10.22
N VAL A 9 15.13 -4.81 9.54
CA VAL A 9 16.41 -4.50 10.21
C VAL A 9 17.01 -3.27 9.57
N LEU A 10 17.40 -2.31 10.38
CA LEU A 10 18.17 -1.15 9.98
C LEU A 10 19.58 -1.24 10.58
N ASP A 11 20.53 -0.64 9.91
CA ASP A 11 21.87 -0.43 10.44
C ASP A 11 21.91 0.73 11.45
N LYS A 12 23.09 1.05 11.98
CA LYS A 12 23.28 2.18 12.91
C LYS A 12 22.90 3.54 12.30
N ASP A 13 23.04 3.71 10.98
CA ASP A 13 22.76 4.93 10.23
C ASP A 13 21.34 4.96 9.65
N ARG A 14 20.46 4.03 10.09
CA ARG A 14 19.08 3.84 9.64
C ARG A 14 18.94 3.42 8.17
N LYS A 15 20.01 2.91 7.54
CA LYS A 15 19.94 2.32 6.21
C LYS A 15 19.33 0.92 6.29
N PRO A 16 18.50 0.51 5.31
CA PRO A 16 17.84 -0.78 5.35
C PRO A 16 18.82 -1.95 5.12
N LEU A 17 18.65 -3.00 5.90
CA LEU A 17 19.32 -4.29 5.80
C LEU A 17 18.32 -5.41 5.47
N MET A 18 18.82 -6.62 5.23
CA MET A 18 17.97 -7.78 4.99
C MET A 18 17.12 -8.11 6.22
N PRO A 19 15.82 -8.31 6.04
CA PRO A 19 14.94 -8.76 7.12
C PRO A 19 15.42 -10.09 7.73
N CYS A 20 15.33 -10.21 9.03
CA CYS A 20 15.73 -11.42 9.73
C CYS A 20 14.56 -12.16 10.39
N HIS A 21 14.76 -13.42 10.71
CA HIS A 21 13.77 -14.21 11.45
C HIS A 21 13.52 -13.61 12.84
N ALA A 22 12.28 -13.64 13.32
CA ALA A 22 11.88 -13.08 14.60
C ALA A 22 12.69 -13.60 15.80
N ALA A 23 13.10 -14.86 15.78
CA ALA A 23 13.96 -15.44 16.81
C ALA A 23 15.35 -14.78 16.83
N LYS A 24 15.94 -14.45 15.65
CA LYS A 24 17.20 -13.71 15.55
C LYS A 24 17.05 -12.28 16.08
N ALA A 25 15.96 -11.61 15.74
CA ALA A 25 15.67 -10.28 16.25
C ALA A 25 15.58 -10.26 17.79
N ARG A 26 14.86 -11.23 18.39
CA ARG A 26 14.78 -11.37 19.86
C ARG A 26 16.14 -11.60 20.51
N LYS A 27 16.99 -12.46 19.92
CA LYS A 27 18.35 -12.70 20.42
C LYS A 27 19.21 -11.43 20.38
N LEU A 28 19.11 -10.63 19.32
CA LEU A 28 19.84 -9.38 19.18
C LEU A 28 19.39 -8.33 20.20
N LEU A 29 18.09 -8.22 20.43
CA LEU A 29 17.50 -7.34 21.46
C LEU A 29 17.95 -7.77 22.87
N LYS A 30 17.86 -9.08 23.19
CA LYS A 30 18.30 -9.60 24.52
C LYS A 30 19.78 -9.36 24.79
N LYS A 31 20.64 -9.47 23.74
CA LYS A 31 22.09 -9.20 23.85
C LYS A 31 22.43 -7.69 23.84
N GLY A 32 21.46 -6.79 23.80
CA GLY A 32 21.70 -5.36 23.75
C GLY A 32 22.32 -4.83 22.43
N LYS A 33 22.52 -5.69 21.41
CA LYS A 33 23.13 -5.35 20.11
C LYS A 33 22.15 -4.66 19.15
N ALA A 34 20.88 -4.65 19.47
CA ALA A 34 19.82 -3.96 18.71
C ALA A 34 18.86 -3.25 19.64
N ALA A 35 18.11 -2.28 19.11
CA ALA A 35 16.99 -1.62 19.77
C ALA A 35 15.74 -1.70 18.89
N VAL A 36 14.56 -1.56 19.49
CA VAL A 36 13.30 -1.47 18.73
C VAL A 36 13.21 -0.10 18.10
N PHE A 37 13.17 -0.04 16.79
CA PHE A 37 12.99 1.20 16.03
C PHE A 37 11.53 1.53 15.81
N ARG A 38 10.71 0.49 15.48
CA ARG A 38 9.28 0.64 15.19
C ARG A 38 8.52 -0.63 15.57
N ARG A 39 7.29 -0.45 16.10
CA ARG A 39 6.42 -1.58 16.45
C ARG A 39 5.68 -2.15 15.25
N PHE A 40 5.25 -1.29 14.31
CA PHE A 40 4.52 -1.72 13.11
C PHE A 40 4.94 -0.95 11.84
N PRO A 41 5.38 -1.64 10.78
CA PRO A 41 5.85 -3.02 10.79
C PRO A 41 7.04 -3.19 11.74
N PHE A 42 7.17 -4.37 12.37
CA PHE A 42 8.18 -4.56 13.39
C PHE A 42 9.59 -4.42 12.82
N THR A 43 10.33 -3.45 13.34
CA THR A 43 11.64 -3.05 12.84
C THR A 43 12.59 -2.85 14.00
N ILE A 44 13.79 -3.41 13.88
CA ILE A 44 14.89 -3.21 14.83
C ILE A 44 16.02 -2.42 14.17
N ILE A 45 16.77 -1.69 14.96
CA ILE A 45 17.98 -0.99 14.55
C ILE A 45 19.20 -1.63 15.23
N LEU A 46 20.23 -1.92 14.46
CA LEU A 46 21.50 -2.47 14.97
C LEU A 46 22.40 -1.32 15.45
N LYS A 47 23.08 -1.50 16.57
CA LYS A 47 23.90 -0.44 17.19
C LYS A 47 25.28 -0.29 16.55
N GLU A 48 25.87 -1.39 16.09
CA GLU A 48 27.28 -1.44 15.67
C GLU A 48 27.48 -1.75 14.20
N ARG A 49 26.48 -2.35 13.54
CA ARG A 49 26.61 -2.86 12.17
C ARG A 49 26.25 -1.78 11.14
N THR A 50 27.06 -1.69 10.09
CA THR A 50 26.80 -0.83 8.93
C THR A 50 26.28 -1.64 7.75
N ARG A 51 25.70 -0.95 6.77
CA ARG A 51 25.20 -1.57 5.53
C ARG A 51 26.35 -2.16 4.72
N GLU A 52 27.48 -1.48 4.67
CA GLU A 52 28.66 -1.88 3.91
C GLU A 52 29.28 -3.19 4.45
N ALA A 53 29.20 -3.42 5.76
CA ALA A 53 29.63 -4.66 6.42
C ALA A 53 28.57 -5.76 6.40
N SER A 54 27.51 -5.63 5.60
CA SER A 54 26.39 -6.56 5.58
C SER A 54 26.13 -7.13 4.19
N ALA A 55 25.89 -8.44 4.09
CA ALA A 55 25.43 -9.05 2.85
C ALA A 55 23.99 -8.60 2.56
N ILE A 56 23.78 -7.98 1.42
CA ILE A 56 22.51 -7.48 0.95
C ILE A 56 22.16 -8.22 -0.35
N GLN A 57 20.91 -8.66 -0.46
CA GLN A 57 20.35 -9.28 -1.65
C GLN A 57 19.27 -8.36 -2.21
N ASP A 58 19.03 -8.47 -3.51
CA ASP A 58 17.97 -7.74 -4.17
C ASP A 58 16.60 -8.16 -3.67
N VAL A 59 15.83 -7.17 -3.24
CA VAL A 59 14.46 -7.36 -2.77
C VAL A 59 13.51 -6.66 -3.72
N LEU A 60 12.49 -7.39 -4.16
CA LEU A 60 11.40 -6.86 -4.96
C LEU A 60 10.16 -6.68 -4.08
N VAL A 61 9.42 -5.61 -4.34
CA VAL A 61 8.08 -5.42 -3.78
C VAL A 61 7.07 -5.67 -4.88
N LYS A 62 6.28 -6.73 -4.72
CA LYS A 62 5.18 -7.05 -5.64
C LYS A 62 3.89 -6.42 -5.12
N VAL A 63 3.15 -5.77 -6.01
CA VAL A 63 1.91 -5.07 -5.72
C VAL A 63 0.77 -5.73 -6.50
N ASP A 64 -0.24 -6.17 -5.76
CA ASP A 64 -1.49 -6.71 -6.30
C ASP A 64 -2.62 -5.71 -5.96
N PRO A 65 -3.00 -4.83 -6.93
CA PRO A 65 -3.96 -3.76 -6.68
C PRO A 65 -5.39 -4.27 -6.75
N GLY A 66 -6.05 -4.29 -5.61
CA GLY A 66 -7.48 -4.63 -5.51
C GLY A 66 -8.39 -3.43 -5.24
N SER A 67 -9.70 -3.61 -5.39
CA SER A 67 -10.70 -2.56 -5.19
C SER A 67 -10.95 -2.25 -3.71
N LYS A 68 -11.00 -3.26 -2.85
CA LYS A 68 -11.23 -3.14 -1.40
C LYS A 68 -9.93 -3.15 -0.61
N SER A 69 -8.94 -3.91 -1.09
CA SER A 69 -7.62 -4.03 -0.48
C SER A 69 -6.55 -4.17 -1.57
N THR A 70 -5.32 -3.81 -1.26
CA THR A 70 -4.15 -4.05 -2.09
C THR A 70 -3.17 -4.93 -1.33
N GLY A 71 -2.74 -6.01 -1.96
CA GLY A 71 -1.69 -6.88 -1.46
C GLY A 71 -0.30 -6.32 -1.77
N LEU A 72 0.60 -6.34 -0.78
CA LEU A 72 2.02 -6.06 -0.98
C LEU A 72 2.82 -7.26 -0.50
N ALA A 73 3.64 -7.83 -1.38
CA ALA A 73 4.56 -8.90 -1.03
C ALA A 73 6.01 -8.42 -1.17
N VAL A 74 6.76 -8.52 -0.08
CA VAL A 74 8.21 -8.26 -0.08
C VAL A 74 8.90 -9.59 -0.33
N VAL A 75 9.63 -9.72 -1.42
CA VAL A 75 10.26 -10.95 -1.83
C VAL A 75 11.74 -10.75 -2.15
N ARG A 76 12.58 -11.72 -1.82
CA ARG A 76 13.95 -11.79 -2.34
C ARG A 76 14.01 -12.81 -3.47
N LYS A 77 14.86 -12.56 -4.43
CA LYS A 77 15.19 -13.48 -5.51
C LYS A 77 16.51 -14.16 -5.16
N ASP A 78 16.60 -15.46 -5.30
CA ASP A 78 17.87 -16.18 -5.19
C ASP A 78 18.52 -16.39 -6.57
N GLU A 79 19.72 -16.95 -6.59
CA GLU A 79 20.50 -17.24 -7.81
C GLU A 79 19.77 -18.19 -8.76
N LYS A 80 18.91 -19.07 -8.22
CA LYS A 80 18.09 -20.01 -8.99
C LYS A 80 16.76 -19.40 -9.46
N ASN A 81 16.61 -18.08 -9.40
CA ASN A 81 15.38 -17.36 -9.77
C ASN A 81 14.15 -17.70 -8.91
N VAL A 82 14.34 -18.35 -7.75
CA VAL A 82 13.26 -18.65 -6.82
C VAL A 82 12.93 -17.45 -5.95
N HIS A 83 11.65 -17.15 -5.82
CA HIS A 83 11.16 -16.01 -5.04
C HIS A 83 10.82 -16.45 -3.61
N HIS A 84 11.55 -15.94 -2.64
CA HIS A 84 11.31 -16.20 -1.23
C HIS A 84 10.56 -15.04 -0.57
N ALA A 85 9.38 -15.31 -0.06
CA ALA A 85 8.59 -14.30 0.65
C ALA A 85 9.27 -13.89 1.98
N LEU A 86 9.39 -12.60 2.19
CA LEU A 86 9.93 -12.01 3.41
C LEU A 86 8.84 -11.39 4.27
N ALA A 87 7.82 -10.77 3.65
CA ALA A 87 6.68 -10.20 4.33
C ALA A 87 5.48 -10.07 3.40
N PHE A 88 4.28 -10.14 3.96
CA PHE A 88 3.03 -9.82 3.29
C PHE A 88 2.31 -8.71 4.06
N ILE A 89 1.75 -7.76 3.34
CA ILE A 89 1.03 -6.63 3.90
C ILE A 89 -0.26 -6.47 3.10
N CYS A 90 -1.40 -6.42 3.79
CA CYS A 90 -2.68 -6.14 3.19
C CYS A 90 -3.12 -4.72 3.54
N LEU A 91 -3.32 -3.88 2.54
CA LEU A 91 -3.75 -2.49 2.69
C LEU A 91 -5.26 -2.40 2.46
N ASN A 92 -6.02 -2.28 3.52
CA ASN A 92 -7.46 -2.07 3.44
C ASN A 92 -7.77 -0.61 3.06
N HIS A 93 -8.46 -0.41 1.94
CA HIS A 93 -8.79 0.92 1.43
C HIS A 93 -10.00 1.52 2.10
N ARG A 94 -9.96 2.83 2.33
CA ARG A 94 -11.08 3.61 2.89
C ARG A 94 -12.01 4.20 1.82
N GLY A 95 -11.93 3.71 0.56
CA GLY A 95 -12.63 4.28 -0.58
C GLY A 95 -14.15 4.37 -0.38
N SER A 96 -14.79 3.32 0.14
CA SER A 96 -16.23 3.33 0.46
C SER A 96 -16.59 4.39 1.51
N LYS A 97 -15.85 4.44 2.62
CA LYS A 97 -16.07 5.45 3.68
C LYS A 97 -15.93 6.89 3.15
N ILE A 98 -14.98 7.14 2.26
CA ILE A 98 -14.78 8.47 1.63
C ILE A 98 -15.96 8.79 0.73
N ARG A 99 -16.40 7.86 -0.12
CA ARG A 99 -17.56 8.01 -0.99
C ARG A 99 -18.82 8.32 -0.17
N ASP A 100 -19.08 7.55 0.87
CA ASP A 100 -20.27 7.68 1.71
C ASP A 100 -20.28 9.02 2.46
N ALA A 101 -19.14 9.46 2.97
CA ALA A 101 -18.99 10.79 3.57
C ALA A 101 -19.20 11.94 2.57
N LEU A 102 -18.77 11.79 1.32
CA LEU A 102 -19.03 12.77 0.26
C LEU A 102 -20.52 12.81 -0.11
N THR A 103 -21.18 11.65 -0.16
CA THR A 103 -22.61 11.53 -0.44
C THR A 103 -23.43 12.18 0.67
N SER A 104 -23.13 11.88 1.93
CA SER A 104 -23.78 12.50 3.10
C SER A 104 -23.65 14.03 3.07
N ARG A 105 -22.46 14.57 2.82
CA ARG A 105 -22.26 16.02 2.68
C ARG A 105 -23.05 16.63 1.52
N ARG A 106 -23.22 15.89 0.41
CA ARG A 106 -24.05 16.31 -0.73
C ARG A 106 -25.52 16.38 -0.33
N GLN A 107 -26.01 15.35 0.37
CA GLN A 107 -27.41 15.28 0.84
C GLN A 107 -27.71 16.41 1.84
N LEU A 108 -26.84 16.64 2.82
CA LEU A 108 -27.00 17.74 3.77
C LEU A 108 -27.03 19.12 3.08
N ARG A 109 -26.16 19.35 2.09
CA ARG A 109 -26.19 20.60 1.31
C ARG A 109 -27.46 20.73 0.48
N ARG A 110 -27.96 19.64 -0.12
CA ARG A 110 -29.23 19.61 -0.84
C ARG A 110 -30.39 19.92 0.10
N GLY A 111 -30.47 19.25 1.27
CA GLY A 111 -31.52 19.51 2.28
C GLY A 111 -31.53 20.95 2.78
N ARG A 112 -30.34 21.57 3.01
CA ARG A 112 -30.27 22.99 3.39
C ARG A 112 -30.77 23.94 2.31
N ARG A 113 -30.65 23.59 1.03
CA ARG A 113 -31.14 24.42 -0.09
C ARG A 113 -32.63 24.28 -0.30
N SER A 114 -33.23 23.14 0.00
CA SER A 114 -34.66 22.87 -0.18
C SER A 114 -35.51 23.29 1.03
N ARG A 115 -34.92 23.77 2.14
CA ARG A 115 -35.65 24.35 3.24
C ARG A 115 -36.21 25.71 2.83
N ASN A 116 -37.52 25.90 2.96
CA ASN A 116 -38.30 27.00 2.40
C ASN A 116 -38.15 28.37 3.07
N LEU A 117 -37.06 28.65 3.71
CA LEU A 117 -36.86 29.95 4.37
C LEU A 117 -36.40 31.05 3.39
N ARG A 118 -35.77 30.68 2.27
CA ARG A 118 -35.33 31.62 1.23
C ARG A 118 -34.96 30.84 -0.03
N TYR A 119 -35.53 31.21 -1.17
CA TYR A 119 -35.11 30.65 -2.45
C TYR A 119 -33.67 31.07 -2.75
N ARG A 120 -32.83 30.07 -3.04
CA ARG A 120 -31.48 30.29 -3.57
C ARG A 120 -31.37 29.53 -4.88
N ALA A 121 -30.90 30.21 -5.90
CA ALA A 121 -30.65 29.58 -7.19
C ALA A 121 -29.70 28.35 -7.01
N PRO A 122 -29.95 27.25 -7.71
CA PRO A 122 -29.08 26.09 -7.67
C PRO A 122 -27.67 26.47 -8.16
N ARG A 123 -26.65 26.12 -7.40
CA ARG A 123 -25.26 26.29 -7.82
C ARG A 123 -24.86 25.04 -8.59
N PHE A 124 -24.58 25.18 -9.85
CA PHE A 124 -24.06 24.10 -10.68
C PHE A 124 -22.56 23.96 -10.48
N LEU A 125 -22.08 22.71 -10.44
CA LEU A 125 -20.65 22.40 -10.37
C LEU A 125 -20.07 22.43 -11.80
N ASN A 126 -19.96 23.58 -12.38
CA ASN A 126 -19.36 23.79 -13.71
C ASN A 126 -17.82 23.76 -13.69
N ARG A 127 -17.22 23.11 -12.70
CA ARG A 127 -15.78 23.02 -12.61
C ARG A 127 -15.27 21.99 -13.62
N LYS A 128 -14.46 22.41 -14.57
CA LYS A 128 -13.67 21.51 -15.40
C LYS A 128 -12.70 20.74 -14.50
N LYS A 129 -12.69 19.42 -14.64
CA LYS A 129 -11.72 18.59 -13.95
C LYS A 129 -10.38 18.68 -14.70
N PRO A 130 -9.24 18.89 -14.02
CA PRO A 130 -7.94 18.88 -14.69
C PRO A 130 -7.67 17.50 -15.30
N LYS A 131 -6.78 17.45 -16.30
CA LYS A 131 -6.31 16.18 -16.88
C LYS A 131 -5.71 15.31 -15.78
N GLY A 132 -6.06 14.03 -15.76
CA GLY A 132 -5.61 13.10 -14.72
C GLY A 132 -6.34 13.19 -13.38
N TRP A 133 -7.42 13.96 -13.27
CA TRP A 133 -8.20 14.04 -12.03
C TRP A 133 -8.80 12.68 -11.67
N LEU A 134 -8.59 12.27 -10.43
CA LEU A 134 -9.22 11.09 -9.85
C LEU A 134 -10.26 11.47 -8.80
N ALA A 135 -11.30 10.66 -8.66
CA ALA A 135 -12.23 10.80 -7.55
C ALA A 135 -11.47 10.66 -6.21
N PRO A 136 -11.83 11.39 -5.14
CA PRO A 136 -11.10 11.38 -3.86
C PRO A 136 -10.90 9.99 -3.27
N SER A 137 -11.84 9.05 -3.49
CA SER A 137 -11.72 7.66 -3.06
C SER A 137 -10.65 6.88 -3.84
N LEU A 138 -10.48 7.18 -5.13
CA LEU A 138 -9.45 6.57 -5.98
C LEU A 138 -8.09 7.20 -5.70
N GLN A 139 -8.03 8.53 -5.60
CA GLN A 139 -6.80 9.24 -5.24
C GLN A 139 -6.24 8.72 -3.91
N HIS A 140 -7.09 8.57 -2.89
CA HIS A 140 -6.67 8.00 -1.61
C HIS A 140 -6.07 6.59 -1.75
N ARG A 141 -6.61 5.77 -2.67
CA ARG A 141 -6.05 4.42 -2.92
C ARG A 141 -4.63 4.50 -3.45
N VAL A 142 -4.41 5.35 -4.47
CA VAL A 142 -3.07 5.58 -5.02
C VAL A 142 -2.11 6.10 -3.96
N ASP A 143 -2.52 7.13 -3.21
CA ASP A 143 -1.69 7.74 -2.17
C ASP A 143 -1.34 6.75 -1.05
N ALA A 144 -2.27 5.87 -0.67
CA ALA A 144 -2.03 4.83 0.33
C ALA A 144 -0.98 3.82 -0.14
N VAL A 145 -1.07 3.36 -1.39
CA VAL A 145 -0.08 2.44 -1.97
C VAL A 145 1.28 3.12 -2.06
N MET A 146 1.35 4.33 -2.62
CA MET A 146 2.60 5.09 -2.74
C MET A 146 3.26 5.36 -1.38
N SER A 147 2.47 5.69 -0.36
CA SER A 147 2.97 5.88 1.01
C SER A 147 3.61 4.61 1.58
N TRP A 148 3.02 3.43 1.29
CA TRP A 148 3.58 2.16 1.71
C TRP A 148 4.82 1.76 0.90
N MET A 149 4.85 2.00 -0.40
CA MET A 149 6.03 1.79 -1.22
C MET A 149 7.21 2.62 -0.69
N ASN A 150 7.01 3.92 -0.45
CA ASN A 150 8.00 4.82 0.15
C ASN A 150 8.42 4.38 1.57
N ARG A 151 7.51 3.78 2.33
CA ARG A 151 7.84 3.23 3.66
C ARG A 151 8.71 2.00 3.54
N LEU A 152 8.39 1.10 2.61
CA LEU A 152 9.15 -0.13 2.40
C LEU A 152 10.57 0.13 1.89
N THR A 153 10.78 1.10 1.01
CA THR A 153 12.14 1.49 0.57
C THR A 153 13.04 1.96 1.72
N ARG A 154 12.45 2.51 2.77
CA ARG A 154 13.20 2.92 3.99
C ARG A 154 13.45 1.77 4.96
N LEU A 155 12.75 0.64 4.84
CA LEU A 155 12.79 -0.48 5.79
C LEU A 155 13.46 -1.73 5.22
N VAL A 156 13.55 -1.83 3.89
CA VAL A 156 14.10 -2.99 3.17
C VAL A 156 14.96 -2.48 2.00
N PRO A 157 16.03 -3.17 1.62
CA PRO A 157 16.85 -2.81 0.46
C PRO A 157 16.12 -3.16 -0.84
N VAL A 158 15.13 -2.34 -1.20
CA VAL A 158 14.30 -2.54 -2.39
C VAL A 158 15.10 -2.23 -3.64
N ALA A 159 15.22 -3.21 -4.55
CA ALA A 159 15.83 -3.06 -5.87
C ALA A 159 14.80 -2.67 -6.95
N GLY A 160 13.53 -3.03 -6.76
CA GLY A 160 12.47 -2.70 -7.73
C GLY A 160 11.07 -3.01 -7.23
N PHE A 161 10.10 -2.51 -8.00
CA PHE A 161 8.67 -2.74 -7.79
C PHE A 161 8.10 -3.49 -8.99
N VAL A 162 7.23 -4.44 -8.73
CA VAL A 162 6.51 -5.21 -9.74
C VAL A 162 5.03 -5.09 -9.45
N GLN A 163 4.24 -4.65 -10.39
CA GLN A 163 2.79 -4.53 -10.26
C GLN A 163 2.10 -5.50 -11.19
N GLU A 164 1.09 -6.18 -10.67
CA GLU A 164 0.17 -6.96 -11.48
C GLU A 164 -0.76 -6.01 -12.27
N LEU A 165 -0.77 -6.17 -13.61
CA LEU A 165 -1.62 -5.41 -14.50
C LEU A 165 -2.72 -6.35 -15.01
N VAL A 166 -3.79 -6.47 -14.24
CA VAL A 166 -4.96 -7.26 -14.64
C VAL A 166 -6.02 -6.31 -15.17
N LYS A 167 -6.49 -6.55 -16.39
CA LYS A 167 -7.71 -5.96 -16.96
C LYS A 167 -8.81 -7.01 -16.85
N PHE A 168 -9.75 -6.80 -15.94
CA PHE A 168 -10.97 -7.60 -15.90
C PHE A 168 -12.06 -6.84 -16.66
N ASP A 169 -12.49 -7.40 -17.76
CA ASP A 169 -13.74 -7.01 -18.41
C ASP A 169 -14.85 -7.91 -17.85
N THR A 170 -15.56 -7.40 -16.85
CA THR A 170 -16.61 -8.16 -16.17
C THR A 170 -17.82 -8.42 -17.04
N GLN A 171 -18.09 -7.59 -18.05
CA GLN A 171 -19.19 -7.76 -18.97
C GLN A 171 -18.86 -8.84 -19.99
N LEU A 172 -17.66 -8.78 -20.57
CA LEU A 172 -17.15 -9.81 -21.48
C LEU A 172 -17.03 -11.19 -20.79
N MET A 173 -16.71 -11.21 -19.47
CA MET A 173 -16.66 -12.45 -18.68
C MET A 173 -18.05 -13.06 -18.46
N GLN A 174 -19.12 -12.24 -18.38
CA GLN A 174 -20.49 -12.71 -18.22
C GLN A 174 -21.12 -13.09 -19.57
N ASN A 175 -20.82 -12.35 -20.61
CA ASN A 175 -21.30 -12.60 -21.95
C ASN A 175 -20.18 -12.37 -22.98
N ALA A 176 -19.60 -13.47 -23.47
CA ALA A 176 -18.48 -13.43 -24.43
C ALA A 176 -18.85 -12.83 -25.79
N ALA A 177 -20.15 -12.72 -26.09
CA ALA A 177 -20.67 -12.18 -27.35
C ALA A 177 -21.03 -10.69 -27.26
N ILE A 178 -20.84 -10.05 -26.09
CA ILE A 178 -21.20 -8.65 -25.89
C ILE A 178 -20.40 -7.74 -26.81
N SER A 179 -21.06 -6.83 -27.52
CA SER A 179 -20.41 -5.89 -28.44
C SER A 179 -21.16 -4.56 -28.53
N GLY A 180 -20.41 -3.48 -28.81
CA GLY A 180 -20.99 -2.16 -29.13
C GLY A 180 -21.85 -1.56 -28.04
N VAL A 181 -23.11 -1.30 -28.34
CA VAL A 181 -24.06 -0.57 -27.46
C VAL A 181 -24.48 -1.37 -26.22
N GLU A 182 -24.21 -2.66 -26.16
CA GLU A 182 -24.54 -3.54 -25.04
C GLU A 182 -23.51 -3.47 -23.90
N TYR A 183 -22.42 -2.77 -24.11
CA TYR A 183 -21.37 -2.53 -23.08
C TYR A 183 -21.82 -1.60 -21.98
#